data_a61d6e4a59bfa05f67ab96aa3ce1a806
#
_entry.id   a61d6e4a59bfa05f67ab96aa3ce1a806
#
_cell.length_a   1.000
_cell.length_b   1.000
_cell.length_c   1.000
_cell.angle_alpha   90.00
_cell.angle_beta   90.00
_cell.angle_gamma   90.00
#
_symmetry.space_group_name_H-M   'P 1'
#
loop_
_entity.id
_entity.type
_entity.pdbx_description
1 polymer ?
#
loop_
_entity_poly.entity_id
_entity_poly.type
_entity_poly.pdbx_seq_one_letter_code
_entity_poly.pdbx_strand_id
1 'polypeptide(L)'
;MKKIIAKKVNMTQIFSETGEVFPVTLVKELQGKTLTDDLQGLALQEGDVVTVSGISKGKGFQGVVKRHGFRGGPRSHGQKHSEREAGSIGGGGRAGGRVVKGMRMAGRMGGERVTVKNLKIIKILPETREFFIRGAIPGRRGSRVEIRK
;
A
#
# COMPACT_ATOMS: atom_id res chain seq x y z
N MET A 1 12.95 10.62 12.98
CA MET A 1 12.39 11.08 11.68
C MET A 1 11.03 11.68 11.94
N LYS A 2 10.85 12.95 11.57
CA LYS A 2 9.58 13.66 11.71
C LYS A 2 8.55 13.08 10.76
N LYS A 3 7.27 13.00 11.16
CA LYS A 3 6.18 12.45 10.36
C LYS A 3 4.90 13.24 10.54
N ILE A 4 4.16 13.42 9.46
CA ILE A 4 2.82 14.00 9.48
C ILE A 4 1.81 12.86 9.48
N ILE A 5 0.79 13.00 10.31
CA ILE A 5 -0.33 12.07 10.35
C ILE A 5 -1.50 12.70 9.63
N ALA A 6 -2.01 11.99 8.63
CA ALA A 6 -3.09 12.48 7.79
C ALA A 6 -4.18 11.41 7.60
N LYS A 7 -5.36 11.86 7.22
CA LYS A 7 -6.51 11.02 6.86
C LYS A 7 -6.65 11.00 5.33
N LYS A 8 -6.70 9.82 4.74
CA LYS A 8 -7.01 9.65 3.32
C LYS A 8 -8.46 10.05 3.05
N VAL A 9 -8.69 11.03 2.20
CA VAL A 9 -10.03 11.51 1.87
C VAL A 9 -10.58 10.73 0.66
N ASN A 10 -10.01 10.98 -0.52
CA ASN A 10 -10.41 10.32 -1.77
C ASN A 10 -9.27 10.33 -2.78
N MET A 11 -9.52 9.79 -3.96
CA MET A 11 -8.69 10.00 -5.14
C MET A 11 -9.44 10.88 -6.13
N THR A 12 -8.70 11.76 -6.76
CA THR A 12 -9.17 12.68 -7.79
C THR A 12 -8.08 12.91 -8.84
N GLN A 13 -8.26 13.87 -9.71
CA GLN A 13 -7.27 14.27 -10.69
C GLN A 13 -7.09 15.79 -10.66
N ILE A 14 -5.90 16.22 -11.00
CA ILE A 14 -5.53 17.63 -11.18
C ILE A 14 -4.98 17.78 -12.60
N PHE A 15 -5.40 18.84 -13.28
CA PHE A 15 -4.87 19.22 -14.59
C PHE A 15 -3.75 20.22 -14.41
N SER A 16 -2.66 20.04 -15.14
CA SER A 16 -1.62 21.06 -15.26
C SER A 16 -2.05 22.15 -16.26
N GLU A 17 -1.35 23.24 -16.25
CA GLU A 17 -1.52 24.31 -17.26
C GLU A 17 -1.22 23.83 -18.68
N THR A 18 -0.38 22.81 -18.82
CA THR A 18 -0.03 22.16 -20.10
C THR A 18 -1.07 21.13 -20.56
N GLY A 19 -2.16 20.91 -19.81
CA GLY A 19 -3.20 19.92 -20.11
C GLY A 19 -2.89 18.49 -19.65
N GLU A 20 -1.74 18.25 -18.99
CA GLU A 20 -1.45 16.93 -18.42
C GLU A 20 -2.36 16.62 -17.23
N VAL A 21 -2.81 15.37 -17.13
CA VAL A 21 -3.67 14.89 -16.04
C VAL A 21 -2.84 14.12 -15.02
N PHE A 22 -2.84 14.60 -13.79
CA PHE A 22 -2.20 13.91 -12.68
C PHE A 22 -3.24 13.21 -11.79
N PRO A 23 -3.23 11.86 -11.71
CA PRO A 23 -4.02 11.17 -10.71
C PRO A 23 -3.44 11.46 -9.33
N VAL A 24 -4.26 11.93 -8.40
CA VAL A 24 -3.82 12.32 -7.06
C VAL A 24 -4.72 11.73 -5.97
N THR A 25 -4.12 11.51 -4.81
CA THR A 25 -4.87 11.20 -3.60
C THR A 25 -4.88 12.43 -2.70
N LEU A 26 -6.08 12.87 -2.34
CA LEU A 26 -6.31 13.91 -1.35
C LEU A 26 -6.18 13.33 0.05
N VAL A 27 -5.31 13.94 0.85
CA VAL A 27 -5.15 13.63 2.27
C VAL A 27 -5.30 14.91 3.09
N LYS A 28 -5.92 14.78 4.26
CA LYS A 28 -6.12 15.89 5.19
C LYS A 28 -5.33 15.63 6.47
N GLU A 29 -4.54 16.58 6.88
CA GLU A 29 -3.80 16.51 8.14
C GLU A 29 -4.75 16.37 9.33
N LEU A 30 -4.42 15.48 10.26
CA LEU A 30 -5.13 15.31 11.51
C LEU A 30 -4.50 16.19 12.59
N GLN A 31 -5.23 17.21 13.05
CA GLN A 31 -4.79 18.06 14.16
C GLN A 31 -4.54 17.25 15.43
N GLY A 32 -3.49 17.58 16.17
CA GLY A 32 -3.29 17.18 17.57
C GLY A 32 -2.81 15.76 17.83
N LYS A 33 -2.26 15.05 16.84
CA LYS A 33 -1.61 13.73 17.05
C LYS A 33 -0.22 13.61 16.42
N THR A 34 0.55 14.67 16.45
CA THR A 34 2.00 14.54 16.45
C THR A 34 2.40 14.20 17.89
N LEU A 35 3.07 13.05 18.05
CA LEU A 35 3.64 12.64 19.36
C LEU A 35 4.81 13.54 19.80
N THR A 36 5.03 14.64 19.11
CA THR A 36 6.02 15.67 19.44
C THR A 36 5.45 17.03 19.07
N ASP A 37 5.50 17.96 20.00
CA ASP A 37 5.09 19.37 19.90
C ASP A 37 5.85 20.22 18.85
N ASP A 38 6.53 19.59 17.92
CA ASP A 38 7.34 20.25 16.91
C ASP A 38 6.56 20.50 15.60
N LEU A 39 5.60 21.41 15.66
CA LEU A 39 4.92 21.97 14.48
C LEU A 39 5.86 22.74 13.52
N GLN A 40 7.14 22.87 13.86
CA GLN A 40 8.13 23.60 13.04
C GLN A 40 9.02 22.73 12.16
N GLY A 41 8.78 21.42 12.05
CA GLY A 41 9.83 20.52 11.62
C GLY A 41 9.69 19.78 10.30
N LEU A 42 8.51 19.67 9.71
CA LEU A 42 8.35 19.08 8.38
C LEU A 42 7.58 20.03 7.45
N ALA A 43 8.23 21.12 7.05
CA ALA A 43 7.70 22.00 6.02
C ALA A 43 7.66 21.22 4.70
N LEU A 44 6.49 20.65 4.37
CA LEU A 44 6.25 20.07 3.06
C LEU A 44 6.06 21.19 2.05
N GLN A 45 6.68 21.04 0.90
CA GLN A 45 6.54 21.94 -0.24
C GLN A 45 5.97 21.20 -1.44
N GLU A 46 5.36 21.93 -2.34
CA GLU A 46 4.94 21.40 -3.64
C GLU A 46 6.19 20.92 -4.41
N GLY A 47 6.08 19.74 -5.00
CA GLY A 47 7.21 19.09 -5.65
C GLY A 47 8.03 18.14 -4.78
N ASP A 48 7.86 18.17 -3.45
CA ASP A 48 8.58 17.28 -2.54
C ASP A 48 8.27 15.80 -2.79
N VAL A 49 9.29 14.98 -2.63
CA VAL A 49 9.18 13.52 -2.68
C VAL A 49 8.98 12.97 -1.28
N VAL A 50 7.88 12.25 -1.09
CA VAL A 50 7.49 11.73 0.22
C VAL A 50 7.29 10.22 0.21
N THR A 51 7.38 9.65 1.40
CA THR A 51 7.09 8.25 1.67
C THR A 51 5.81 8.16 2.51
N VAL A 52 4.85 7.37 2.05
CA VAL A 52 3.56 7.23 2.72
C VAL A 52 3.38 5.81 3.23
N SER A 53 3.13 5.68 4.53
CA SER A 53 2.84 4.40 5.20
C SER A 53 1.40 4.37 5.69
N GLY A 54 0.75 3.23 5.53
CA GLY A 54 -0.63 3.04 6.00
C GLY A 54 -1.02 1.56 6.03
N ILE A 55 -2.19 1.27 6.56
CA ILE A 55 -2.74 -0.09 6.57
C ILE A 55 -3.44 -0.35 5.23
N SER A 56 -3.02 -1.39 4.52
CA SER A 56 -3.60 -1.77 3.25
C SER A 56 -5.05 -2.27 3.39
N LYS A 57 -5.80 -2.23 2.29
CA LYS A 57 -7.17 -2.79 2.29
C LYS A 57 -7.12 -4.30 2.52
N GLY A 58 -7.87 -4.80 3.51
CA GLY A 58 -8.07 -6.23 3.71
C GLY A 58 -8.78 -6.86 2.50
N LYS A 59 -8.32 -8.05 2.10
CA LYS A 59 -8.89 -8.84 0.99
C LYS A 59 -9.44 -10.18 1.45
N GLY A 60 -9.49 -10.41 2.77
CA GLY A 60 -9.93 -11.66 3.36
C GLY A 60 -8.92 -12.80 3.13
N PHE A 61 -9.40 -14.03 3.21
CA PHE A 61 -8.60 -15.22 2.91
C PHE A 61 -8.44 -15.37 1.39
N GLN A 62 -7.21 -15.48 0.92
CA GLN A 62 -6.89 -15.62 -0.50
C GLN A 62 -6.01 -16.85 -0.75
N GLY A 63 -6.25 -17.50 -1.89
CA GLY A 63 -5.41 -18.58 -2.40
C GLY A 63 -4.05 -18.08 -2.87
N VAL A 64 -3.13 -19.01 -3.08
CA VAL A 64 -1.72 -18.75 -3.42
C VAL A 64 -1.55 -18.00 -4.75
N VAL A 65 -2.43 -18.21 -5.71
CA VAL A 65 -2.37 -17.50 -7.01
C VAL A 65 -2.54 -16.00 -6.80
N LYS A 66 -3.55 -15.56 -6.04
CA LYS A 66 -3.80 -14.14 -5.81
C LYS A 66 -2.88 -13.56 -4.75
N ARG A 67 -2.58 -14.33 -3.70
CA ARG A 67 -1.77 -13.85 -2.57
C ARG A 67 -0.31 -13.72 -2.89
N HIS A 68 0.23 -14.68 -3.66
CA HIS A 68 1.66 -14.79 -3.93
C HIS A 68 2.03 -14.75 -5.41
N GLY A 69 1.07 -14.67 -6.32
CA GLY A 69 1.30 -14.65 -7.76
C GLY A 69 1.73 -16.00 -8.33
N PHE A 70 1.35 -17.11 -7.72
CA PHE A 70 1.67 -18.44 -8.22
C PHE A 70 0.97 -18.69 -9.55
N ARG A 71 1.66 -19.37 -10.47
CA ARG A 71 1.15 -19.70 -11.80
C ARG A 71 -0.04 -20.66 -11.75
N GLY A 72 -0.03 -21.61 -10.78
CA GLY A 72 -0.97 -22.71 -10.73
C GLY A 72 -0.65 -23.79 -11.74
N GLY A 73 -1.54 -24.78 -11.88
CA GLY A 73 -1.43 -25.88 -12.83
C GLY A 73 -2.03 -25.58 -14.20
N PRO A 74 -1.81 -26.44 -15.19
CA PRO A 74 -2.41 -26.34 -16.52
C PRO A 74 -3.93 -26.51 -16.45
N ARG A 75 -4.63 -25.92 -17.45
CA ARG A 75 -6.09 -26.00 -17.58
C ARG A 75 -6.57 -27.05 -18.59
N SER A 76 -5.65 -27.67 -19.32
CA SER A 76 -5.93 -28.58 -20.42
C SER A 76 -5.17 -29.89 -20.25
N HIS A 77 -5.22 -30.76 -21.28
CA HIS A 77 -4.57 -32.08 -21.26
C HIS A 77 -5.05 -33.01 -20.16
N GLY A 78 -6.37 -33.00 -19.86
CA GLY A 78 -6.98 -33.88 -18.85
C GLY A 78 -6.76 -33.47 -17.40
N GLN A 79 -6.15 -32.32 -17.14
CA GLN A 79 -5.96 -31.78 -15.79
C GLN A 79 -7.32 -31.50 -15.12
N LYS A 80 -7.53 -32.06 -13.93
CA LYS A 80 -8.84 -32.02 -13.22
C LYS A 80 -8.88 -31.01 -12.07
N HIS A 81 -7.87 -30.95 -11.18
CA HIS A 81 -8.01 -30.35 -9.85
C HIS A 81 -6.97 -29.31 -9.47
N SER A 82 -5.79 -29.26 -10.06
CA SER A 82 -4.63 -28.48 -9.56
C SER A 82 -4.45 -27.10 -10.16
N GLU A 83 -5.46 -26.53 -10.83
CA GLU A 83 -5.33 -25.26 -11.54
C GLU A 83 -4.87 -24.10 -10.64
N ARG A 84 -5.34 -24.07 -9.39
CA ARG A 84 -5.05 -22.95 -8.47
C ARG A 84 -4.30 -23.37 -7.21
N GLU A 85 -3.63 -24.51 -7.27
CA GLU A 85 -2.87 -25.05 -6.14
C GLU A 85 -1.46 -24.48 -6.05
N ALA A 86 -0.87 -24.62 -4.88
CA ALA A 86 0.50 -24.15 -4.61
C ALA A 86 1.57 -25.02 -5.31
N GLY A 87 1.22 -26.27 -5.65
CA GLY A 87 2.17 -27.28 -6.04
C GLY A 87 2.90 -27.87 -4.82
N SER A 88 4.11 -28.37 -5.02
CA SER A 88 4.90 -28.95 -3.94
C SER A 88 5.20 -27.92 -2.84
N ILE A 89 5.00 -28.28 -1.57
CA ILE A 89 5.30 -27.47 -0.40
C ILE A 89 6.52 -27.97 0.38
N GLY A 90 7.17 -29.02 -0.09
CA GLY A 90 8.39 -29.55 0.51
C GLY A 90 9.00 -30.66 -0.32
N GLY A 91 10.29 -30.87 -0.18
CA GLY A 91 11.02 -32.01 -0.72
C GLY A 91 11.46 -32.91 0.42
N GLY A 92 11.34 -34.24 0.26
CA GLY A 92 11.70 -35.25 1.25
C GLY A 92 13.08 -35.05 1.90
N GLY A 93 13.64 -35.99 2.53
CA GLY A 93 15.02 -36.13 3.00
C GLY A 93 15.59 -34.99 3.88
N ARG A 94 15.98 -33.86 3.34
CA ARG A 94 16.68 -32.81 4.08
C ARG A 94 15.88 -32.12 5.19
N ALA A 95 14.57 -32.01 5.05
CA ALA A 95 13.70 -31.35 6.03
C ALA A 95 12.92 -32.34 6.90
N GLY A 96 13.21 -33.67 6.81
CA GLY A 96 12.50 -34.71 7.58
C GLY A 96 10.99 -34.70 7.36
N GLY A 97 10.51 -34.37 6.15
CA GLY A 97 9.09 -34.26 5.83
C GLY A 97 8.38 -32.99 6.35
N ARG A 98 9.11 -32.06 6.97
CA ARG A 98 8.52 -30.80 7.48
C ARG A 98 8.41 -29.75 6.38
N VAL A 99 7.34 -28.99 6.45
CA VAL A 99 7.23 -27.76 5.64
C VAL A 99 8.14 -26.70 6.25
N VAL A 100 8.98 -26.06 5.43
CA VAL A 100 9.89 -25.03 5.92
C VAL A 100 9.13 -23.81 6.45
N LYS A 101 9.66 -23.22 7.52
CA LYS A 101 9.08 -21.99 8.09
C LYS A 101 9.08 -20.87 7.05
N GLY A 102 7.96 -20.15 6.93
CA GLY A 102 7.81 -19.07 5.95
C GLY A 102 7.37 -19.52 4.55
N MET A 103 7.04 -20.80 4.36
CA MET A 103 6.47 -21.29 3.09
C MET A 103 5.23 -20.47 2.71
N ARG A 104 5.18 -20.05 1.44
CA ARG A 104 4.06 -19.27 0.90
C ARG A 104 2.83 -20.13 0.67
N MET A 105 1.81 -19.93 1.49
CA MET A 105 0.54 -20.64 1.47
C MET A 105 -0.64 -19.70 1.38
N ALA A 106 -1.84 -20.23 1.14
CA ALA A 106 -3.09 -19.51 1.28
C ALA A 106 -3.24 -18.91 2.68
N GLY A 107 -3.95 -17.80 2.79
CA GLY A 107 -4.19 -17.12 4.06
C GLY A 107 -4.73 -15.72 3.89
N ARG A 108 -4.85 -14.97 4.99
CA ARG A 108 -5.29 -13.59 4.94
C ARG A 108 -4.33 -12.73 4.14
N MET A 109 -4.89 -11.87 3.29
CA MET A 109 -4.16 -10.91 2.47
C MET A 109 -4.64 -9.51 2.78
N GLY A 110 -3.71 -8.55 2.82
CA GLY A 110 -4.02 -7.18 3.19
C GLY A 110 -4.26 -6.99 4.69
N GLY A 111 -4.67 -5.78 5.11
CA GLY A 111 -4.77 -5.42 6.52
C GLY A 111 -3.41 -5.27 7.21
N GLU A 112 -2.35 -5.18 6.46
CA GLU A 112 -0.97 -5.03 6.90
C GLU A 112 -0.43 -3.64 6.60
N ARG A 113 0.62 -3.23 7.34
CA ARG A 113 1.29 -1.97 7.10
C ARG A 113 2.09 -2.04 5.79
N VAL A 114 1.76 -1.15 4.86
CA VAL A 114 2.45 -0.99 3.59
C VAL A 114 3.02 0.42 3.50
N THR A 115 4.22 0.51 2.96
CA THR A 115 4.92 1.78 2.71
C THR A 115 5.15 1.95 1.21
N VAL A 116 4.65 3.05 0.67
CA VAL A 116 4.88 3.46 -0.71
C VAL A 116 5.86 4.63 -0.69
N LYS A 117 6.96 4.49 -1.40
CA LYS A 117 8.03 5.48 -1.48
C LYS A 117 7.92 6.29 -2.78
N ASN A 118 8.67 7.38 -2.83
CA ASN A 118 8.86 8.21 -4.04
C ASN A 118 7.54 8.78 -4.59
N LEU A 119 6.61 9.15 -3.72
CA LEU A 119 5.40 9.86 -4.11
C LEU A 119 5.66 11.36 -4.10
N LYS A 120 5.21 12.07 -5.14
CA LYS A 120 5.39 13.51 -5.28
C LYS A 120 4.15 14.27 -4.78
N ILE A 121 4.36 15.33 -4.02
CA ILE A 121 3.31 16.28 -3.66
C ILE A 121 3.08 17.21 -4.86
N ILE A 122 1.85 17.28 -5.35
CA ILE A 122 1.49 18.12 -6.49
C ILE A 122 1.01 19.49 -6.03
N LYS A 123 0.17 19.53 -5.00
CA LYS A 123 -0.41 20.77 -4.48
C LYS A 123 -0.64 20.68 -2.99
N ILE A 124 -0.51 21.81 -2.32
CA ILE A 124 -0.81 21.96 -0.88
C ILE A 124 -1.84 23.07 -0.71
N LEU A 125 -2.89 22.81 0.05
CA LEU A 125 -3.87 23.79 0.47
C LEU A 125 -3.67 24.07 1.96
N PRO A 126 -2.95 25.13 2.33
CA PRO A 126 -2.62 25.42 3.73
C PRO A 126 -3.85 25.76 4.58
N GLU A 127 -4.84 26.42 4.01
CA GLU A 127 -6.07 26.83 4.73
C GLU A 127 -6.88 25.62 5.20
N THR A 128 -7.03 24.60 4.36
CA THR A 128 -7.77 23.35 4.68
C THR A 128 -6.87 22.26 5.23
N ARG A 129 -5.54 22.46 5.23
CA ARG A 129 -4.48 21.48 5.58
C ARG A 129 -4.59 20.20 4.77
N GLU A 130 -4.78 20.38 3.49
CA GLU A 130 -4.92 19.27 2.55
C GLU A 130 -3.73 19.20 1.61
N PHE A 131 -3.31 17.96 1.32
CA PHE A 131 -2.20 17.66 0.42
C PHE A 131 -2.68 16.77 -0.72
N PHE A 132 -2.27 17.11 -1.93
CA PHE A 132 -2.52 16.30 -3.12
C PHE A 132 -1.24 15.53 -3.46
N ILE A 133 -1.25 14.22 -3.20
CA ILE A 133 -0.13 13.33 -3.43
C ILE A 133 -0.36 12.56 -4.73
N ARG A 134 0.59 12.60 -5.66
CA ARG A 134 0.51 11.90 -6.94
C ARG A 134 0.39 10.40 -6.74
N GLY A 135 -0.63 9.80 -7.37
CA GLY A 135 -0.85 8.36 -7.37
C GLY A 135 -1.67 7.84 -6.19
N ALA A 136 -1.63 6.53 -6.01
CA ALA A 136 -2.40 5.82 -4.99
C ALA A 136 -1.59 5.66 -3.69
N ILE A 137 -2.25 5.80 -2.56
CA ILE A 137 -1.68 5.56 -1.23
C ILE A 137 -2.39 4.40 -0.53
N PRO A 138 -1.76 3.74 0.45
CA PRO A 138 -2.34 2.62 1.16
C PRO A 138 -3.65 2.96 1.88
N GLY A 139 -4.50 1.97 2.07
CA GLY A 139 -5.71 2.06 2.88
C GLY A 139 -6.99 2.42 2.12
N ARG A 140 -8.10 2.31 2.84
CA ARG A 140 -9.42 2.71 2.36
C ARG A 140 -9.64 4.22 2.55
N ARG A 141 -10.69 4.76 1.97
CA ARG A 141 -11.17 6.11 2.27
C ARG A 141 -11.40 6.25 3.79
N GLY A 142 -10.96 7.34 4.38
CA GLY A 142 -11.04 7.58 5.81
C GLY A 142 -9.92 6.96 6.64
N SER A 143 -9.02 6.16 6.07
CA SER A 143 -7.91 5.56 6.82
C SER A 143 -6.83 6.58 7.17
N ARG A 144 -6.18 6.34 8.31
CA ARG A 144 -5.00 7.09 8.75
C ARG A 144 -3.78 6.66 7.96
N VAL A 145 -2.97 7.62 7.57
CA VAL A 145 -1.68 7.43 6.88
C VAL A 145 -0.60 8.27 7.55
N GLU A 146 0.63 7.83 7.45
CA GLU A 146 1.81 8.55 7.91
C GLU A 146 2.63 8.99 6.70
N ILE A 147 2.96 10.28 6.63
CA ILE A 147 3.74 10.90 5.56
C ILE A 147 5.10 11.28 6.15
N ARG A 148 6.18 10.95 5.45
CA ARG A 148 7.57 11.28 5.80
C ARG A 148 8.27 11.84 4.57
N LYS A 149 9.08 12.83 4.77
CA LYS A 149 10.04 13.35 3.80
C LYS A 149 11.40 12.73 4.03
#